data_7c99487cd11f9109491a810cabc160a6
#
_entry.id   7c99487cd11f9109491a810cabc160a6
#
_cell.length_a   1.000
_cell.length_b   1.000
_cell.length_c   1.000
_cell.angle_alpha   90.00
_cell.angle_beta   90.00
_cell.angle_gamma   90.00
#
_symmetry.space_group_name_H-M   'P 1'
#
loop_
_entity.id
_entity.type
_entity.pdbx_description
1 polymer ?
#
loop_
_entity_poly.entity_id
_entity_poly.type
_entity_poly.pdbx_seq_one_letter_code
_entity_poly.pdbx_strand_id
1 'polypeptide(L)'
;ARATTVVADQLTDMGIPAAPSDVVSSAEAVTALVATELGQGTRVLIAATSNVDDLARQRSLVPVHGADEHPQAVIQGYDPDIEWSRLEEAAFAVQAGARWYASNPDMTRPTDRGLVPGLGAQLAVVGACVDREPTMAGKPARPLLEATCTRLGCHRPIFVGDRLDTDILGARNAGITSLFVLTGAHGVHDLSLIHI
;
A
#
# COMPACT_ATOMS: atom_id res chain seq x y z
N ALA A 1 -7.45 4.02 0.09
CA ALA A 1 -7.63 2.62 -0.36
C ALA A 1 -9.09 2.21 -0.22
N ARG A 2 -9.62 1.39 -1.14
CA ARG A 2 -11.00 0.88 -1.03
C ARG A 2 -11.07 -0.20 0.04
N ALA A 3 -12.21 -0.30 0.73
CA ALA A 3 -12.47 -1.42 1.62
C ALA A 3 -12.54 -2.74 0.83
N THR A 4 -12.13 -3.84 1.44
CA THR A 4 -12.11 -5.16 0.79
C THR A 4 -13.50 -5.65 0.40
N THR A 5 -14.53 -5.27 1.14
CA THR A 5 -15.95 -5.51 0.80
C THR A 5 -16.31 -4.88 -0.54
N VAL A 6 -15.96 -3.59 -0.74
CA VAL A 6 -16.25 -2.87 -1.99
C VAL A 6 -15.57 -3.53 -3.19
N VAL A 7 -14.36 -4.04 -3.02
CA VAL A 7 -13.62 -4.72 -4.10
C VAL A 7 -14.23 -6.08 -4.39
N ALA A 8 -14.62 -6.85 -3.37
CA ALA A 8 -15.28 -8.14 -3.54
C ALA A 8 -16.64 -7.99 -4.26
N ASP A 9 -17.43 -6.99 -3.89
CA ASP A 9 -18.71 -6.69 -4.54
C ASP A 9 -18.50 -6.33 -6.02
N GLN A 10 -17.51 -5.48 -6.33
CA GLN A 10 -17.17 -5.14 -7.73
C GLN A 10 -16.75 -6.36 -8.55
N LEU A 11 -15.95 -7.27 -8.00
CA LEU A 11 -15.56 -8.50 -8.68
C LEU A 11 -16.80 -9.39 -8.95
N THR A 12 -17.68 -9.50 -7.96
CA THR A 12 -18.92 -10.28 -8.09
C THR A 12 -19.86 -9.70 -9.16
N ASP A 13 -19.99 -8.38 -9.20
CA ASP A 13 -20.78 -7.67 -10.26
C ASP A 13 -20.19 -7.90 -11.66
N MET A 14 -18.88 -8.11 -11.76
CA MET A 14 -18.20 -8.47 -13.01
C MET A 14 -18.27 -9.98 -13.34
N GLY A 15 -18.99 -10.77 -12.55
CA GLY A 15 -19.14 -12.22 -12.74
C GLY A 15 -18.01 -13.06 -12.13
N ILE A 16 -17.16 -12.46 -11.31
CA ILE A 16 -16.08 -13.15 -10.58
C ILE A 16 -16.49 -13.27 -9.11
N PRO A 17 -17.02 -14.44 -8.67
CA PRO A 17 -17.42 -14.62 -7.27
C PRO A 17 -16.24 -14.36 -6.34
N ALA A 18 -16.38 -13.41 -5.43
CA ALA A 18 -15.34 -13.06 -4.48
C ALA A 18 -15.95 -12.68 -3.12
N ALA A 19 -15.33 -13.12 -2.05
CA ALA A 19 -15.62 -12.69 -0.68
C ALA A 19 -14.58 -11.64 -0.22
N PRO A 20 -14.87 -10.82 0.79
CA PRO A 20 -13.90 -9.88 1.35
C PRO A 20 -12.60 -10.55 1.84
N SER A 21 -12.67 -11.82 2.26
CA SER A 21 -11.50 -12.64 2.64
C SER A 21 -10.56 -12.94 1.47
N ASP A 22 -11.04 -12.88 0.22
CA ASP A 22 -10.26 -13.16 -0.98
C ASP A 22 -9.47 -11.92 -1.45
N VAL A 23 -9.71 -10.78 -0.83
CA VAL A 23 -9.09 -9.50 -1.16
C VAL A 23 -8.06 -9.11 -0.10
N VAL A 24 -6.81 -8.91 -0.50
CA VAL A 24 -5.76 -8.33 0.35
C VAL A 24 -5.36 -6.98 -0.22
N SER A 25 -5.49 -5.94 0.59
CA SER A 25 -5.15 -4.57 0.17
C SER A 25 -3.81 -4.12 0.72
N SER A 26 -3.16 -3.17 0.02
CA SER A 26 -1.94 -2.52 0.53
C SER A 26 -2.18 -1.74 1.84
N ALA A 27 -3.43 -1.29 2.09
CA ALA A 27 -3.81 -0.67 3.35
C ALA A 27 -3.79 -1.68 4.52
N GLU A 28 -4.27 -2.91 4.29
CA GLU A 28 -4.15 -3.99 5.27
C GLU A 28 -2.68 -4.37 5.51
N ALA A 29 -1.89 -4.43 4.44
CA ALA A 29 -0.48 -4.79 4.54
C ALA A 29 0.33 -3.74 5.34
N VAL A 30 0.11 -2.44 5.11
CA VAL A 30 0.84 -1.38 5.81
C VAL A 30 0.44 -1.32 7.28
N THR A 31 -0.82 -1.46 7.62
CA THR A 31 -1.27 -1.48 9.02
C THR A 31 -0.76 -2.73 9.76
N ALA A 32 -0.71 -3.89 9.08
CA ALA A 32 -0.12 -5.10 9.62
C ALA A 32 1.39 -4.96 9.88
N LEU A 33 2.11 -4.37 8.93
CA LEU A 33 3.54 -4.13 9.05
C LEU A 33 3.86 -3.25 10.27
N VAL A 34 3.14 -2.13 10.41
CA VAL A 34 3.31 -1.23 11.57
C VAL A 34 3.01 -1.94 12.88
N ALA A 35 1.90 -2.69 12.96
CA ALA A 35 1.56 -3.43 14.17
C ALA A 35 2.60 -4.49 14.53
N THR A 36 3.20 -5.14 13.53
CA THR A 36 4.27 -6.14 13.73
C THR A 36 5.57 -5.51 14.21
N GLU A 37 5.95 -4.37 13.63
CA GLU A 37 7.24 -3.74 13.94
C GLU A 37 7.23 -2.90 15.23
N LEU A 38 6.10 -2.27 15.56
CA LEU A 38 6.00 -1.31 16.66
C LEU A 38 5.14 -1.79 17.83
N GLY A 39 4.31 -2.80 17.59
CA GLY A 39 3.44 -3.37 18.63
C GLY A 39 2.09 -2.66 18.77
N GLN A 40 1.27 -3.27 19.65
CA GLN A 40 -0.06 -2.73 20.00
C GLN A 40 0.04 -1.43 20.79
N GLY A 41 -0.96 -0.59 20.71
CA GLY A 41 -1.01 0.70 21.41
C GLY A 41 -0.17 1.80 20.73
N THR A 42 0.54 1.49 19.64
CA THR A 42 1.33 2.47 18.89
C THR A 42 0.41 3.56 18.33
N ARG A 43 0.72 4.82 18.63
CA ARG A 43 0.04 5.97 18.01
C ARG A 43 0.54 6.15 16.60
N VAL A 44 -0.42 6.23 15.65
CA VAL A 44 -0.12 6.29 14.23
C VAL A 44 -0.88 7.45 13.59
N LEU A 45 -0.16 8.41 13.02
CA LEU A 45 -0.76 9.46 12.21
C LEU A 45 -1.16 8.86 10.85
N ILE A 46 -2.45 8.97 10.54
CA ILE A 46 -3.01 8.43 9.29
C ILE A 46 -3.16 9.57 8.26
N ALA A 47 -2.36 9.53 7.21
CA ALA A 47 -2.49 10.39 6.03
C ALA A 47 -3.02 9.56 4.84
N ALA A 48 -4.27 9.15 4.94
CA ALA A 48 -4.95 8.25 4.01
C ALA A 48 -6.47 8.37 4.16
N THR A 49 -7.23 7.63 3.34
CA THR A 49 -8.69 7.50 3.50
C THR A 49 -9.07 6.89 4.84
N SER A 50 -10.25 7.24 5.37
CA SER A 50 -10.72 6.87 6.72
C SER A 50 -10.79 5.36 7.00
N ASN A 51 -10.91 4.52 5.98
CA ASN A 51 -10.87 3.07 6.16
C ASN A 51 -9.52 2.57 6.73
N VAL A 52 -8.43 3.33 6.57
CA VAL A 52 -7.12 2.99 7.17
C VAL A 52 -7.13 3.18 8.67
N ASP A 53 -7.89 4.16 9.19
CA ASP A 53 -8.13 4.33 10.62
C ASP A 53 -8.78 3.07 11.23
N ASP A 54 -9.79 2.53 10.56
CA ASP A 54 -10.50 1.33 11.04
C ASP A 54 -9.59 0.10 10.99
N LEU A 55 -8.80 -0.05 9.94
CA LEU A 55 -7.80 -1.12 9.84
C LEU A 55 -6.71 -1.00 10.93
N ALA A 56 -6.29 0.21 11.25
CA ALA A 56 -5.34 0.45 12.33
C ALA A 56 -5.94 0.06 13.70
N ARG A 57 -7.19 0.48 13.98
CA ARG A 57 -7.89 0.10 15.21
C ARG A 57 -8.08 -1.42 15.35
N GLN A 58 -8.44 -2.12 14.26
CA GLN A 58 -8.56 -3.58 14.23
C GLN A 58 -7.26 -4.29 14.59
N ARG A 59 -6.12 -3.63 14.42
CA ARG A 59 -4.78 -4.13 14.78
C ARG A 59 -4.27 -3.58 16.12
N SER A 60 -5.17 -2.99 16.91
CA SER A 60 -4.85 -2.37 18.21
C SER A 60 -3.82 -1.23 18.10
N LEU A 61 -3.73 -0.57 16.95
CA LEU A 61 -3.03 0.69 16.80
C LEU A 61 -3.97 1.85 17.20
N VAL A 62 -3.41 2.98 17.55
CA VAL A 62 -4.15 4.18 17.96
C VAL A 62 -4.01 5.25 16.88
N PRO A 63 -4.99 5.40 15.96
CA PRO A 63 -4.97 6.48 14.99
C PRO A 63 -5.01 7.85 15.67
N VAL A 64 -4.15 8.74 15.19
CA VAL A 64 -4.09 10.17 15.59
C VAL A 64 -4.08 11.04 14.34
N HIS A 65 -4.35 12.34 14.51
CA HIS A 65 -4.54 13.24 13.38
C HIS A 65 -3.62 14.46 13.38
N GLY A 66 -2.88 14.68 14.46
CA GLY A 66 -1.90 15.75 14.59
C GLY A 66 -0.52 15.23 14.99
N ALA A 67 0.53 15.92 14.58
CA ALA A 67 1.90 15.64 15.01
C ALA A 67 2.12 15.97 16.50
N ASP A 68 1.33 16.90 17.06
CA ASP A 68 1.31 17.26 18.47
C ASP A 68 0.81 16.14 19.39
N GLU A 69 0.14 15.14 18.85
CA GLU A 69 -0.23 13.91 19.55
C GLU A 69 0.94 12.92 19.66
N HIS A 70 2.14 13.29 19.22
CA HIS A 70 3.37 12.50 19.28
C HIS A 70 3.23 11.07 18.71
N PRO A 71 2.85 10.90 17.44
CA PRO A 71 2.79 9.59 16.81
C PRO A 71 4.19 8.94 16.71
N GLN A 72 4.24 7.62 16.89
CA GLN A 72 5.46 6.84 16.68
C GLN A 72 5.63 6.42 15.21
N ALA A 73 4.54 6.46 14.45
CA ALA A 73 4.55 6.18 13.01
C ALA A 73 3.60 7.09 12.24
N VAL A 74 3.90 7.27 10.96
CA VAL A 74 3.02 7.84 9.95
C VAL A 74 2.71 6.76 8.93
N ILE A 75 1.43 6.58 8.60
CA ILE A 75 0.99 5.77 7.47
C ILE A 75 0.44 6.70 6.40
N GLN A 76 1.09 6.72 5.22
CA GLN A 76 0.52 7.34 4.03
C GLN A 76 -0.11 6.29 3.11
N GLY A 77 -1.36 6.53 2.72
CA GLY A 77 -2.11 5.78 1.73
C GLY A 77 -2.79 6.74 0.76
N TYR A 78 -3.09 6.27 -0.45
CA TYR A 78 -3.72 7.12 -1.43
C TYR A 78 -5.10 7.61 -0.95
N ASP A 79 -5.26 8.92 -0.97
CA ASP A 79 -6.53 9.61 -0.75
C ASP A 79 -6.66 10.74 -1.79
N PRO A 80 -7.66 10.67 -2.71
CA PRO A 80 -7.84 11.71 -3.73
C PRO A 80 -8.25 13.06 -3.15
N ASP A 81 -8.84 13.05 -1.95
CA ASP A 81 -9.39 14.23 -1.28
C ASP A 81 -8.55 14.66 -0.07
N ILE A 82 -7.28 14.20 -0.01
CA ILE A 82 -6.41 14.50 1.13
C ILE A 82 -6.21 16.02 1.28
N GLU A 83 -6.49 16.51 2.45
CA GLU A 83 -6.23 17.90 2.77
C GLU A 83 -4.74 18.17 2.86
N TRP A 84 -4.30 19.33 2.36
CA TRP A 84 -2.89 19.73 2.43
C TRP A 84 -2.35 19.73 3.86
N SER A 85 -3.15 20.20 4.81
CA SER A 85 -2.84 20.17 6.24
C SER A 85 -2.49 18.78 6.75
N ARG A 86 -3.12 17.72 6.21
CA ARG A 86 -2.80 16.35 6.59
C ARG A 86 -1.41 15.91 6.14
N LEU A 87 -0.95 16.42 4.99
CA LEU A 87 0.41 16.19 4.51
C LEU A 87 1.45 16.99 5.33
N GLU A 88 1.08 18.19 5.79
CA GLU A 88 1.91 18.99 6.71
C GLU A 88 2.10 18.27 8.04
N GLU A 89 1.01 17.77 8.64
CA GLU A 89 1.06 17.00 9.88
C GLU A 89 1.92 15.73 9.73
N ALA A 90 1.80 15.03 8.60
CA ALA A 90 2.65 13.88 8.30
C ALA A 90 4.13 14.28 8.23
N ALA A 91 4.46 15.40 7.58
CA ALA A 91 5.82 15.90 7.50
C ALA A 91 6.37 16.29 8.89
N PHE A 92 5.59 17.00 9.72
CA PHE A 92 5.99 17.36 11.09
C PHE A 92 6.24 16.12 11.95
N ALA A 93 5.36 15.10 11.86
CA ALA A 93 5.54 13.88 12.61
C ALA A 93 6.82 13.13 12.19
N VAL A 94 7.09 13.02 10.89
CA VAL A 94 8.31 12.37 10.38
C VAL A 94 9.57 13.14 10.78
N GLN A 95 9.55 14.47 10.73
CA GLN A 95 10.65 15.34 11.20
C GLN A 95 10.90 15.16 12.70
N ALA A 96 9.83 14.98 13.48
CA ALA A 96 9.90 14.71 14.92
C ALA A 96 10.39 13.28 15.26
N GLY A 97 10.66 12.44 14.26
CA GLY A 97 11.25 11.11 14.42
C GLY A 97 10.27 9.95 14.27
N ALA A 98 8.99 10.18 13.95
CA ALA A 98 8.06 9.10 13.64
C ALA A 98 8.57 8.26 12.45
N ARG A 99 8.39 6.94 12.51
CA ARG A 99 8.70 6.07 11.37
C ARG A 99 7.67 6.30 10.26
N TRP A 100 8.15 6.36 9.04
CA TRP A 100 7.31 6.64 7.88
C TRP A 100 7.04 5.37 7.08
N TYR A 101 5.76 5.07 6.85
CA TYR A 101 5.28 3.91 6.11
C TYR A 101 4.34 4.34 4.99
N ALA A 102 4.37 3.61 3.88
CA ALA A 102 3.49 3.87 2.74
C ALA A 102 2.90 2.59 2.16
N SER A 103 1.68 2.70 1.65
CA SER A 103 0.98 1.55 1.10
C SER A 103 1.49 1.13 -0.28
N ASN A 104 1.97 2.06 -1.13
CA ASN A 104 2.58 1.77 -2.44
C ASN A 104 3.33 3.02 -2.97
N PRO A 105 4.27 2.87 -3.92
CA PRO A 105 5.06 3.96 -4.48
C PRO A 105 4.49 4.53 -5.78
N ASP A 106 3.29 4.15 -6.23
CA ASP A 106 2.79 4.48 -7.57
C ASP A 106 2.67 5.99 -7.77
N MET A 107 3.50 6.55 -8.65
CA MET A 107 3.52 7.98 -8.97
C MET A 107 2.26 8.44 -9.67
N THR A 108 1.67 7.56 -10.48
CA THR A 108 0.44 7.83 -11.24
C THR A 108 -0.52 6.67 -11.13
N ARG A 109 -1.80 6.93 -11.37
CA ARG A 109 -2.81 5.91 -11.55
C ARG A 109 -3.65 6.19 -12.81
N PRO A 110 -4.07 5.14 -13.55
CA PRO A 110 -4.95 5.30 -14.68
C PRO A 110 -6.39 5.58 -14.22
N THR A 111 -7.09 6.38 -15.03
CA THR A 111 -8.54 6.60 -14.95
C THR A 111 -9.11 6.58 -16.36
N ASP A 112 -10.43 6.55 -16.47
CA ASP A 112 -11.16 6.69 -17.74
C ASP A 112 -10.89 8.01 -18.48
N ARG A 113 -10.41 9.03 -17.77
CA ARG A 113 -10.07 10.36 -18.30
C ARG A 113 -8.56 10.55 -18.56
N GLY A 114 -7.70 9.59 -18.21
CA GLY A 114 -6.25 9.66 -18.36
C GLY A 114 -5.48 9.37 -17.08
N LEU A 115 -4.18 9.64 -17.09
CA LEU A 115 -3.31 9.47 -15.93
C LEU A 115 -3.48 10.63 -14.95
N VAL A 116 -3.60 10.28 -13.68
CA VAL A 116 -3.65 11.25 -12.57
C VAL A 116 -2.58 10.92 -11.51
N PRO A 117 -2.23 11.88 -10.61
CA PRO A 117 -1.30 11.61 -9.53
C PRO A 117 -1.76 10.42 -8.67
N GLY A 118 -0.83 9.54 -8.34
CA GLY A 118 -1.00 8.42 -7.42
C GLY A 118 -0.46 8.76 -6.02
N LEU A 119 -0.35 7.75 -5.17
CA LEU A 119 0.22 7.92 -3.83
C LEU A 119 1.67 8.41 -3.88
N GLY A 120 2.48 7.94 -4.83
CA GLY A 120 3.87 8.37 -4.97
C GLY A 120 4.03 9.89 -5.10
N ALA A 121 3.08 10.56 -5.76
CA ALA A 121 3.06 12.02 -5.81
C ALA A 121 2.77 12.65 -4.44
N GLN A 122 1.85 12.07 -3.64
CA GLN A 122 1.59 12.54 -2.27
C GLN A 122 2.78 12.25 -1.34
N LEU A 123 3.49 11.13 -1.55
CA LEU A 123 4.74 10.84 -0.83
C LEU A 123 5.84 11.84 -1.15
N ALA A 124 5.96 12.24 -2.42
CA ALA A 124 6.94 13.23 -2.84
C ALA A 124 6.73 14.61 -2.17
N VAL A 125 5.48 14.97 -1.86
CA VAL A 125 5.17 16.21 -1.11
C VAL A 125 5.75 16.15 0.30
N VAL A 126 5.55 15.07 1.03
CA VAL A 126 6.15 14.89 2.37
C VAL A 126 7.67 14.71 2.26
N GLY A 127 8.14 13.93 1.28
CA GLY A 127 9.55 13.68 1.02
C GLY A 127 10.37 14.95 0.73
N ALA A 128 9.73 15.99 0.18
CA ALA A 128 10.38 17.29 -0.02
C ALA A 128 10.78 17.98 1.31
N CYS A 129 10.22 17.57 2.44
CA CYS A 129 10.44 18.17 3.75
C CYS A 129 11.28 17.29 4.69
N VAL A 130 11.66 16.06 4.30
CA VAL A 130 12.33 15.09 5.17
C VAL A 130 13.47 14.37 4.47
N ASP A 131 14.52 14.00 5.20
CA ASP A 131 15.70 13.29 4.69
C ASP A 131 15.58 11.78 4.90
N ARG A 132 14.42 11.20 4.57
CA ARG A 132 14.22 9.75 4.66
C ARG A 132 13.13 9.27 3.72
N GLU A 133 13.23 8.01 3.34
CA GLU A 133 12.25 7.33 2.51
C GLU A 133 11.25 6.54 3.36
N PRO A 134 10.00 6.40 2.91
CA PRO A 134 9.03 5.56 3.60
C PRO A 134 9.32 4.08 3.42
N THR A 135 9.05 3.28 4.45
CA THR A 135 9.00 1.83 4.35
C THR A 135 7.76 1.41 3.57
N MET A 136 7.95 0.76 2.42
CA MET A 136 6.86 0.33 1.54
C MET A 136 6.28 -1.00 2.00
N ALA A 137 4.94 -1.07 2.12
CA ALA A 137 4.23 -2.32 2.41
C ALA A 137 3.69 -3.02 1.15
N GLY A 138 3.36 -2.24 0.10
CA GLY A 138 2.88 -2.75 -1.18
C GLY A 138 4.00 -3.18 -2.12
N LYS A 139 3.62 -3.79 -3.24
CA LYS A 139 4.54 -4.22 -4.30
C LYS A 139 5.44 -3.04 -4.78
N PRO A 140 6.71 -3.28 -5.08
CA PRO A 140 7.43 -4.55 -5.14
C PRO A 140 7.98 -5.05 -3.79
N ALA A 141 7.65 -4.39 -2.66
CA ALA A 141 8.03 -4.85 -1.34
C ALA A 141 7.25 -6.12 -0.92
N ARG A 142 7.85 -6.90 -0.02
CA ARG A 142 7.37 -8.23 0.37
C ARG A 142 6.09 -8.26 1.21
N PRO A 143 5.83 -7.27 2.13
CA PRO A 143 4.81 -7.42 3.16
C PRO A 143 3.41 -7.77 2.65
N LEU A 144 2.98 -7.17 1.52
CA LEU A 144 1.68 -7.48 0.90
C LEU A 144 1.58 -8.95 0.48
N LEU A 145 2.61 -9.47 -0.18
CA LEU A 145 2.64 -10.85 -0.68
C LEU A 145 2.75 -11.85 0.46
N GLU A 146 3.56 -11.56 1.47
CA GLU A 146 3.69 -12.37 2.68
C GLU A 146 2.37 -12.44 3.46
N ALA A 147 1.68 -11.29 3.63
CA ALA A 147 0.37 -11.25 4.25
C ALA A 147 -0.67 -12.07 3.45
N THR A 148 -0.60 -12.03 2.12
CA THR A 148 -1.46 -12.83 1.24
C THR A 148 -1.21 -14.31 1.41
N CYS A 149 0.05 -14.77 1.38
CA CYS A 149 0.42 -16.16 1.58
C CYS A 149 -0.04 -16.69 2.96
N THR A 150 0.14 -15.88 4.00
CA THR A 150 -0.30 -16.20 5.36
C THR A 150 -1.81 -16.37 5.42
N ARG A 151 -2.57 -15.45 4.80
CA ARG A 151 -4.04 -15.52 4.76
C ARG A 151 -4.54 -16.77 4.02
N LEU A 152 -3.91 -17.11 2.89
CA LEU A 152 -4.29 -18.27 2.09
C LEU A 152 -3.83 -19.61 2.69
N GLY A 153 -2.91 -19.58 3.67
CA GLY A 153 -2.28 -20.79 4.22
C GLY A 153 -1.55 -21.62 3.15
N CYS A 154 -1.05 -20.96 2.08
CA CYS A 154 -0.43 -21.65 0.95
C CYS A 154 1.10 -21.57 0.99
N HIS A 155 1.76 -22.69 0.65
CA HIS A 155 3.23 -22.79 0.64
C HIS A 155 3.84 -22.62 -0.74
N ARG A 156 3.06 -22.75 -1.80
CA ARG A 156 3.53 -22.68 -3.20
C ARG A 156 2.53 -21.88 -4.05
N PRO A 157 2.33 -20.59 -3.77
CA PRO A 157 1.47 -19.75 -4.60
C PRO A 157 2.11 -19.45 -5.95
N ILE A 158 1.28 -19.12 -6.93
CA ILE A 158 1.68 -18.47 -8.18
C ILE A 158 1.11 -17.07 -8.16
N PHE A 159 1.97 -16.08 -8.33
CA PHE A 159 1.55 -14.69 -8.46
C PHE A 159 1.35 -14.33 -9.93
N VAL A 160 0.18 -13.86 -10.30
CA VAL A 160 -0.15 -13.44 -11.67
C VAL A 160 -0.19 -11.91 -11.69
N GLY A 161 0.57 -11.29 -12.61
CA GLY A 161 0.64 -9.84 -12.71
C GLY A 161 1.03 -9.35 -14.09
N ASP A 162 0.75 -8.10 -14.36
CA ASP A 162 0.93 -7.42 -15.65
C ASP A 162 2.02 -6.33 -15.62
N ARG A 163 2.65 -6.13 -14.45
CA ARG A 163 3.71 -5.13 -14.28
C ARG A 163 5.02 -5.79 -13.84
N LEU A 164 6.07 -5.53 -14.60
CA LEU A 164 7.40 -6.07 -14.33
C LEU A 164 8.04 -5.41 -13.10
N ASP A 165 7.88 -4.11 -12.97
CA ASP A 165 8.48 -3.26 -11.94
C ASP A 165 7.85 -3.44 -10.55
N THR A 166 6.60 -3.88 -10.47
CA THR A 166 5.90 -4.08 -9.20
C THR A 166 5.48 -5.53 -8.96
N ASP A 167 4.80 -6.16 -9.90
CA ASP A 167 4.22 -7.49 -9.71
C ASP A 167 5.29 -8.59 -9.77
N ILE A 168 6.04 -8.62 -10.87
CA ILE A 168 7.05 -9.67 -11.10
C ILE A 168 8.23 -9.48 -10.15
N LEU A 169 8.69 -8.22 -10.00
CA LEU A 169 9.74 -7.91 -9.04
C LEU A 169 9.31 -8.22 -7.61
N GLY A 170 8.06 -7.89 -7.24
CA GLY A 170 7.50 -8.19 -5.92
C GLY A 170 7.44 -9.69 -5.64
N ALA A 171 6.94 -10.48 -6.59
CA ALA A 171 6.92 -11.94 -6.47
C ALA A 171 8.34 -12.52 -6.31
N ARG A 172 9.31 -12.03 -7.11
CA ARG A 172 10.72 -12.40 -6.98
C ARG A 172 11.27 -12.04 -5.60
N ASN A 173 11.02 -10.83 -5.12
CA ASN A 173 11.48 -10.38 -3.80
C ASN A 173 10.91 -11.26 -2.68
N ALA A 174 9.66 -11.74 -2.83
CA ALA A 174 9.00 -12.62 -1.88
C ALA A 174 9.32 -14.12 -2.08
N GLY A 175 10.12 -14.48 -3.09
CA GLY A 175 10.44 -15.88 -3.42
C GLY A 175 9.25 -16.67 -3.98
N ILE A 176 8.29 -15.99 -4.60
CA ILE A 176 7.06 -16.57 -5.17
C ILE A 176 7.22 -16.74 -6.68
N THR A 177 6.78 -17.89 -7.21
CA THR A 177 6.69 -18.09 -8.65
C THR A 177 5.72 -17.09 -9.27
N SER A 178 6.15 -16.41 -10.34
CA SER A 178 5.30 -15.43 -11.03
C SER A 178 4.94 -15.86 -12.44
N LEU A 179 3.75 -15.43 -12.87
CA LEU A 179 3.27 -15.53 -14.25
C LEU A 179 3.00 -14.10 -14.75
N PHE A 180 3.77 -13.66 -15.75
CA PHE A 180 3.56 -12.38 -16.39
C PHE A 180 2.49 -12.50 -17.47
N VAL A 181 1.48 -11.61 -17.43
CA VAL A 181 0.40 -11.53 -18.44
C VAL A 181 0.53 -10.26 -19.26
N LEU A 182 0.28 -10.38 -20.57
CA LEU A 182 0.44 -9.29 -21.55
C LEU A 182 -0.84 -8.47 -21.77
N THR A 183 -1.83 -8.64 -20.89
CA THR A 183 -3.15 -8.03 -21.02
C THR A 183 -3.31 -6.71 -20.25
N GLY A 184 -2.24 -6.22 -19.65
CA GLY A 184 -2.29 -5.05 -18.76
C GLY A 184 -1.31 -3.94 -19.13
N ALA A 185 -0.61 -3.40 -18.12
CA ALA A 185 0.19 -2.18 -18.24
C ALA A 185 1.48 -2.37 -19.06
N HIS A 186 2.18 -3.51 -18.90
CA HIS A 186 3.40 -3.81 -19.64
C HIS A 186 3.15 -4.85 -20.72
N GLY A 187 3.85 -4.68 -21.86
CA GLY A 187 3.74 -5.55 -23.02
C GLY A 187 5.06 -6.26 -23.37
N VAL A 188 5.08 -6.89 -24.55
CA VAL A 188 6.27 -7.64 -25.06
C VAL A 188 7.51 -6.74 -25.16
N HIS A 189 7.31 -5.45 -25.49
CA HIS A 189 8.42 -4.50 -25.63
C HIS A 189 9.15 -4.25 -24.29
N ASP A 190 8.43 -4.33 -23.18
CA ASP A 190 8.99 -4.11 -21.84
C ASP A 190 9.84 -5.31 -21.38
N LEU A 191 9.64 -6.48 -21.97
CA LEU A 191 10.45 -7.67 -21.68
C LEU A 191 11.93 -7.50 -22.07
N SER A 192 12.23 -6.64 -23.05
CA SER A 192 13.62 -6.35 -23.46
C SER A 192 14.41 -5.55 -22.42
N LEU A 193 13.72 -4.93 -21.46
CA LEU A 193 14.31 -4.17 -20.35
C LEU A 193 14.64 -5.04 -19.14
N ILE A 194 14.27 -6.34 -19.19
CA ILE A 194 14.47 -7.25 -18.07
C ILE A 194 15.80 -7.98 -18.23
N HIS A 195 16.85 -7.38 -17.77
CA HIS A 195 18.04 -8.11 -17.32
C HIS A 195 17.92 -8.41 -15.81
N ILE A 196 16.76 -8.99 -15.43
CA ILE A 196 16.49 -9.36 -14.04
C ILE A 196 16.77 -10.83 -13.83
#